data_c07845a4f747d1befdd18fcf30e43a48
#
_entry.id   c07845a4f747d1befdd18fcf30e43a48
#
_cell.length_a   1.000
_cell.length_b   1.000
_cell.length_c   1.000
_cell.angle_alpha   90.00
_cell.angle_beta   90.00
_cell.angle_gamma   90.00
#
_symmetry.space_group_name_H-M   'P 1'
#
loop_
_entity.id
_entity.type
_entity.pdbx_description
1 polymer ?
#
loop_
_entity_poly.entity_id
_entity_poly.type
_entity_poly.pdbx_seq_one_letter_code
_entity_poly.pdbx_strand_id
1 'polypeptide(L)'
;MKKALIILSVLAVSACSKVDYNRWSQEKANDWAKDKGWIVGCDYIAATAINQIEMWQAETFDPETMDRELALVEDLGFNTVRVFLSFLVYDDDPRGFIERFDRFLSICDKHGIRALPTLWTNGGKLKDPHLGPQPEPVKGVHNSGWVMNPGIEYVNDPAKWPELKKMVKGVIKAFRNDDRVLLWCIYNEPENLKHGAIKSSVPLMKASFDWARECRPAQPLTSPLMLMPGSKSGSLPEASFVLENSDVISFHCYYGPEETEYMITKLLPYGRPMVCTEYMRRPISTFEETLPIYKKYGVGAINFGLTAGKCNFNFPWNDLDENGESIPWEYDEPEVWFHDIFRLDGTPYCEEEIEFIKNIIKE
;
A
#
# COMPACT_ATOMS: atom_id res chain seq x y z
N MET A 1 -41.02 -70.11 1.97
CA MET A 1 -40.17 -69.26 1.16
C MET A 1 -40.17 -67.82 1.77
N LYS A 2 -39.13 -67.45 2.54
CA LYS A 2 -39.01 -66.11 3.15
C LYS A 2 -38.19 -65.23 2.21
N LYS A 3 -38.76 -64.15 1.70
CA LYS A 3 -38.06 -63.17 0.93
C LYS A 3 -37.33 -62.23 1.89
N ALA A 4 -36.02 -62.19 1.83
CA ALA A 4 -35.19 -61.23 2.54
C ALA A 4 -35.15 -59.92 1.74
N LEU A 5 -35.53 -58.83 2.40
CA LEU A 5 -35.48 -57.45 1.85
C LEU A 5 -34.10 -56.90 2.22
N ILE A 6 -33.23 -56.70 1.25
CA ILE A 6 -31.94 -56.03 1.44
C ILE A 6 -32.18 -54.51 1.30
N ILE A 7 -32.06 -53.79 2.42
CA ILE A 7 -32.09 -52.32 2.44
C ILE A 7 -30.65 -51.87 2.19
N LEU A 8 -30.41 -51.32 1.00
CA LEU A 8 -29.16 -50.61 0.67
C LEU A 8 -29.24 -49.20 1.30
N SER A 9 -28.53 -48.98 2.39
CA SER A 9 -28.32 -47.65 2.95
C SER A 9 -27.21 -46.94 2.15
N VAL A 10 -27.59 -46.00 1.33
CA VAL A 10 -26.66 -45.07 0.65
C VAL A 10 -26.17 -44.07 1.70
N LEU A 11 -24.98 -44.28 2.21
CA LEU A 11 -24.26 -43.28 2.99
C LEU A 11 -23.83 -42.15 2.03
N ALA A 12 -24.58 -41.05 2.06
CA ALA A 12 -24.14 -39.78 1.44
C ALA A 12 -22.94 -39.25 2.22
N VAL A 13 -21.72 -39.53 1.76
CA VAL A 13 -20.51 -38.88 2.25
C VAL A 13 -20.60 -37.45 1.75
N SER A 14 -21.05 -36.55 2.62
CA SER A 14 -20.91 -35.11 2.41
C SER A 14 -19.40 -34.81 2.39
N ALA A 15 -18.83 -34.71 1.19
CA ALA A 15 -17.51 -34.20 1.01
C ALA A 15 -17.56 -32.71 1.40
N CYS A 16 -17.22 -32.43 2.66
CA CYS A 16 -16.89 -31.11 3.10
C CYS A 16 -15.62 -30.73 2.33
N SER A 17 -15.80 -30.08 1.16
CA SER A 17 -14.69 -29.52 0.41
C SER A 17 -14.00 -28.54 1.36
N LYS A 18 -12.78 -28.85 1.80
CA LYS A 18 -11.92 -27.88 2.47
C LYS A 18 -11.88 -26.69 1.53
N VAL A 19 -12.46 -25.59 1.98
CA VAL A 19 -12.40 -24.33 1.21
C VAL A 19 -10.93 -23.97 1.12
N ASP A 20 -10.45 -23.93 -0.10
CA ASP A 20 -9.07 -23.58 -0.40
C ASP A 20 -8.88 -22.08 -0.15
N TYR A 21 -8.20 -21.75 0.95
CA TYR A 21 -7.83 -20.37 1.31
C TYR A 21 -6.48 -19.98 0.70
N ASN A 22 -6.05 -20.67 -0.35
CA ASN A 22 -4.74 -20.50 -0.92
C ASN A 22 -4.64 -19.24 -1.77
N ARG A 23 -3.40 -18.90 -2.12
CA ARG A 23 -3.03 -17.92 -3.14
C ARG A 23 -3.85 -18.15 -4.42
N TRP A 24 -4.30 -17.09 -5.06
CA TRP A 24 -4.96 -17.18 -6.36
C TRP A 24 -4.11 -17.91 -7.39
N SER A 25 -4.75 -18.66 -8.29
CA SER A 25 -4.05 -19.18 -9.48
C SER A 25 -3.49 -18.03 -10.33
N GLN A 26 -2.49 -18.30 -11.13
CA GLN A 26 -1.96 -17.31 -12.09
C GLN A 26 -3.08 -16.84 -13.04
N GLU A 27 -3.89 -17.76 -13.55
CA GLU A 27 -5.03 -17.47 -14.42
C GLU A 27 -5.99 -16.46 -13.77
N LYS A 28 -6.49 -16.75 -12.56
CA LYS A 28 -7.38 -15.83 -11.82
C LYS A 28 -6.76 -14.46 -11.61
N ALA A 29 -5.48 -14.39 -11.27
CA ALA A 29 -4.80 -13.12 -11.04
C ALA A 29 -4.65 -12.31 -12.34
N ASN A 30 -4.32 -12.98 -13.46
CA ASN A 30 -4.19 -12.34 -14.77
C ASN A 30 -5.55 -11.90 -15.32
N ASP A 31 -6.62 -12.68 -15.14
CA ASP A 31 -7.98 -12.28 -15.53
C ASP A 31 -8.44 -11.06 -14.74
N TRP A 32 -8.16 -11.01 -13.43
CA TRP A 32 -8.43 -9.84 -12.60
C TRP A 32 -7.69 -8.60 -13.11
N ALA A 33 -6.40 -8.70 -13.42
CA ALA A 33 -5.62 -7.56 -13.92
C ALA A 33 -6.13 -7.07 -15.27
N LYS A 34 -6.53 -8.00 -16.15
CA LYS A 34 -7.14 -7.66 -17.44
C LYS A 34 -8.47 -6.93 -17.28
N ASP A 35 -9.30 -7.34 -16.32
CA ASP A 35 -10.58 -6.67 -15.99
C ASP A 35 -10.37 -5.25 -15.46
N LYS A 36 -9.34 -5.04 -14.63
CA LYS A 36 -9.06 -3.72 -14.02
C LYS A 36 -8.40 -2.73 -14.98
N GLY A 37 -7.79 -3.20 -16.07
CA GLY A 37 -7.04 -2.37 -17.00
C GLY A 37 -5.69 -1.89 -16.40
N TRP A 38 -5.14 -0.84 -16.99
CA TRP A 38 -3.88 -0.30 -16.48
C TRP A 38 -4.09 0.49 -15.18
N ILE A 39 -3.50 0.00 -14.11
CA ILE A 39 -3.56 0.61 -12.77
C ILE A 39 -2.54 1.75 -12.72
N VAL A 40 -3.01 2.97 -12.53
CA VAL A 40 -2.15 4.16 -12.37
C VAL A 40 -2.68 5.02 -11.24
N GLY A 41 -1.77 5.60 -10.46
CA GLY A 41 -2.18 6.37 -9.30
C GLY A 41 -1.04 6.84 -8.43
N CYS A 42 -1.36 7.20 -7.18
CA CYS A 42 -0.38 7.69 -6.22
C CYS A 42 -0.58 7.10 -4.82
N ASP A 43 0.50 7.07 -4.03
CA ASP A 43 0.39 6.96 -2.58
C ASP A 43 -0.21 8.26 -2.06
N TYR A 44 -1.26 8.12 -1.26
CA TYR A 44 -2.07 9.24 -0.80
C TYR A 44 -2.14 9.31 0.73
N ILE A 45 -1.90 10.49 1.24
CA ILE A 45 -2.28 10.97 2.56
C ILE A 45 -2.80 12.39 2.40
N ALA A 46 -3.89 12.73 3.10
CA ALA A 46 -4.42 14.09 3.04
C ALA A 46 -3.35 15.10 3.47
N ALA A 47 -3.18 16.20 2.74
CA ALA A 47 -2.14 17.20 3.02
C ALA A 47 -2.24 17.80 4.43
N THR A 48 -3.42 17.70 5.06
CA THR A 48 -3.67 18.13 6.45
C THR A 48 -3.21 17.11 7.50
N ALA A 49 -2.76 15.91 7.09
CA ALA A 49 -2.30 14.87 7.98
C ALA A 49 -0.78 14.64 7.87
N ILE A 50 -0.09 14.53 9.01
CA ILE A 50 1.34 14.23 9.07
C ILE A 50 1.62 12.72 9.09
N ASN A 51 0.62 11.92 9.43
CA ASN A 51 0.71 10.46 9.52
C ASN A 51 -0.67 9.78 9.45
N GLN A 52 -0.65 8.46 9.52
CA GLN A 52 -1.86 7.64 9.44
C GLN A 52 -2.80 7.84 10.64
N ILE A 53 -2.29 8.26 11.81
CA ILE A 53 -3.12 8.54 12.96
C ILE A 53 -3.95 9.79 12.69
N GLU A 54 -3.30 10.89 12.29
CA GLU A 54 -3.98 12.16 11.98
C GLU A 54 -4.96 12.01 10.80
N MET A 55 -4.64 11.15 9.83
CA MET A 55 -5.54 10.89 8.70
C MET A 55 -6.82 10.17 9.10
N TRP A 56 -6.79 9.29 10.11
CA TRP A 56 -7.91 8.40 10.39
C TRP A 56 -8.61 8.61 11.73
N GLN A 57 -8.02 9.31 12.72
CA GLN A 57 -8.73 9.59 13.98
C GLN A 57 -9.88 10.58 13.78
N ALA A 58 -10.91 10.50 14.64
CA ALA A 58 -12.18 11.22 14.45
C ALA A 58 -12.01 12.74 14.44
N GLU A 59 -11.13 13.26 15.28
CA GLU A 59 -10.92 14.69 15.51
C GLU A 59 -10.26 15.41 14.33
N THR A 60 -9.53 14.67 13.50
CA THR A 60 -8.71 15.23 12.40
C THR A 60 -9.05 14.64 11.03
N PHE A 61 -10.00 13.72 10.96
CA PHE A 61 -10.49 13.17 9.69
C PHE A 61 -11.11 14.30 8.84
N ASP A 62 -10.50 14.56 7.67
CA ASP A 62 -10.81 15.73 6.82
C ASP A 62 -11.34 15.31 5.45
N PRO A 63 -12.63 14.95 5.33
CA PRO A 63 -13.22 14.53 4.07
C PRO A 63 -13.30 15.65 3.02
N GLU A 64 -13.27 16.92 3.43
CA GLU A 64 -13.32 18.05 2.50
C GLU A 64 -11.99 18.22 1.77
N THR A 65 -10.87 18.10 2.48
CA THR A 65 -9.54 18.07 1.86
C THR A 65 -9.38 16.84 0.98
N MET A 66 -9.80 15.67 1.46
CA MET A 66 -9.76 14.44 0.66
C MET A 66 -10.52 14.58 -0.66
N ASP A 67 -11.72 15.18 -0.64
CA ASP A 67 -12.54 15.38 -1.84
C ASP A 67 -11.85 16.31 -2.86
N ARG A 68 -11.25 17.41 -2.38
CA ARG A 68 -10.49 18.33 -3.25
C ARG A 68 -9.27 17.68 -3.89
N GLU A 69 -8.51 16.93 -3.09
CA GLU A 69 -7.27 16.29 -3.56
C GLU A 69 -7.55 15.11 -4.48
N LEU A 70 -8.59 14.32 -4.21
CA LEU A 70 -8.99 13.23 -5.09
C LEU A 70 -9.57 13.74 -6.42
N ALA A 71 -10.11 14.95 -6.48
CA ALA A 71 -10.45 15.60 -7.74
C ALA A 71 -9.19 15.89 -8.60
N LEU A 72 -8.02 16.18 -7.99
CA LEU A 72 -6.76 16.30 -8.72
C LEU A 72 -6.28 14.94 -9.27
N VAL A 73 -6.48 13.87 -8.51
CA VAL A 73 -6.19 12.48 -8.93
C VAL A 73 -7.03 12.12 -10.17
N GLU A 74 -8.34 12.43 -10.14
CA GLU A 74 -9.25 12.26 -11.28
C GLU A 74 -8.81 13.07 -12.50
N ASP A 75 -8.44 14.35 -12.29
CA ASP A 75 -8.00 15.25 -13.37
C ASP A 75 -6.72 14.78 -14.07
N LEU A 76 -5.80 14.11 -13.33
CA LEU A 76 -4.63 13.44 -13.91
C LEU A 76 -5.01 12.22 -14.76
N GLY A 77 -6.21 11.66 -14.61
CA GLY A 77 -6.62 10.38 -15.18
C GLY A 77 -6.16 9.18 -14.35
N PHE A 78 -5.69 9.39 -13.14
CA PHE A 78 -5.36 8.29 -12.22
C PHE A 78 -6.64 7.59 -11.73
N ASN A 79 -6.55 6.28 -11.54
CA ASN A 79 -7.68 5.44 -11.15
C ASN A 79 -7.50 4.73 -9.79
N THR A 80 -6.38 4.98 -9.12
CA THR A 80 -6.04 4.28 -7.89
C THR A 80 -5.31 5.22 -6.92
N VAL A 81 -5.65 5.12 -5.63
CA VAL A 81 -4.84 5.70 -4.55
C VAL A 81 -4.47 4.61 -3.55
N ARG A 82 -3.21 4.61 -3.11
CA ARG A 82 -2.72 3.73 -2.06
C ARG A 82 -2.68 4.49 -0.75
N VAL A 83 -3.27 3.92 0.30
CA VAL A 83 -3.38 4.55 1.62
C VAL A 83 -2.92 3.62 2.73
N PHE A 84 -2.35 4.18 3.79
CA PHE A 84 -1.89 3.45 4.95
C PHE A 84 -2.91 3.51 6.07
N LEU A 85 -3.30 2.37 6.61
CA LEU A 85 -4.24 2.29 7.73
C LEU A 85 -3.50 2.44 9.06
N SER A 86 -4.24 2.72 10.14
CA SER A 86 -3.69 2.87 11.49
C SER A 86 -4.28 1.84 12.45
N PHE A 87 -3.40 1.02 13.06
CA PHE A 87 -3.81 0.08 14.10
C PHE A 87 -4.27 0.81 15.36
N LEU A 88 -3.55 1.84 15.79
CA LEU A 88 -3.89 2.59 17.01
C LEU A 88 -5.29 3.19 16.92
N VAL A 89 -5.65 3.79 15.78
CA VAL A 89 -6.98 4.37 15.58
C VAL A 89 -8.06 3.30 15.50
N TYR A 90 -7.75 2.16 14.84
CA TYR A 90 -8.69 1.05 14.78
C TYR A 90 -8.92 0.41 16.14
N ASP A 91 -7.87 0.20 16.95
CA ASP A 91 -7.97 -0.47 18.24
C ASP A 91 -8.79 0.35 19.26
N ASP A 92 -8.66 1.68 19.20
CA ASP A 92 -9.41 2.63 20.04
C ASP A 92 -10.91 2.68 19.65
N ASP A 93 -11.20 2.86 18.35
CA ASP A 93 -12.57 2.99 17.83
C ASP A 93 -12.75 2.18 16.54
N PRO A 94 -12.91 0.84 16.63
CA PRO A 94 -13.06 -0.01 15.46
C PRO A 94 -14.25 0.34 14.57
N ARG A 95 -15.36 0.75 15.18
CA ARG A 95 -16.58 1.10 14.45
C ARG A 95 -16.42 2.42 13.71
N GLY A 96 -16.02 3.47 14.38
CA GLY A 96 -15.81 4.77 13.76
C GLY A 96 -14.68 4.74 12.72
N PHE A 97 -13.62 3.92 12.92
CA PHE A 97 -12.62 3.70 11.90
C PHE A 97 -13.22 3.13 10.61
N ILE A 98 -14.07 2.10 10.72
CA ILE A 98 -14.75 1.50 9.55
C ILE A 98 -15.67 2.53 8.88
N GLU A 99 -16.42 3.33 9.64
CA GLU A 99 -17.31 4.37 9.10
C GLU A 99 -16.51 5.47 8.36
N ARG A 100 -15.35 5.91 8.90
CA ARG A 100 -14.47 6.89 8.25
C ARG A 100 -13.82 6.32 7.00
N PHE A 101 -13.37 5.07 7.05
CA PHE A 101 -12.81 4.41 5.86
C PHE A 101 -13.86 4.20 4.76
N ASP A 102 -15.10 3.84 5.11
CA ASP A 102 -16.24 3.79 4.17
C ASP A 102 -16.53 5.16 3.53
N ARG A 103 -16.48 6.23 4.34
CA ARG A 103 -16.61 7.60 3.84
C ARG A 103 -15.51 7.96 2.86
N PHE A 104 -14.26 7.61 3.16
CA PHE A 104 -13.12 7.80 2.25
C PHE A 104 -13.33 7.02 0.93
N LEU A 105 -13.73 5.76 1.00
CA LEU A 105 -14.04 4.95 -0.19
C LEU A 105 -15.17 5.56 -1.03
N SER A 106 -16.15 6.19 -0.38
CA SER A 106 -17.24 6.88 -1.09
C SER A 106 -16.75 8.14 -1.83
N ILE A 107 -15.75 8.84 -1.27
CA ILE A 107 -15.09 9.97 -1.96
C ILE A 107 -14.25 9.44 -3.14
N CYS A 108 -13.49 8.36 -2.96
CA CYS A 108 -12.77 7.73 -4.06
C CYS A 108 -13.71 7.34 -5.21
N ASP A 109 -14.82 6.68 -4.91
CA ASP A 109 -15.81 6.23 -5.90
C ASP A 109 -16.45 7.39 -6.67
N LYS A 110 -16.75 8.51 -5.98
CA LYS A 110 -17.22 9.75 -6.59
C LYS A 110 -16.29 10.23 -7.72
N HIS A 111 -14.99 10.05 -7.55
CA HIS A 111 -13.95 10.44 -8.51
C HIS A 111 -13.49 9.29 -9.42
N GLY A 112 -14.18 8.15 -9.44
CA GLY A 112 -13.81 6.99 -10.25
C GLY A 112 -12.53 6.28 -9.82
N ILE A 113 -12.11 6.48 -8.56
CA ILE A 113 -10.85 5.99 -7.98
C ILE A 113 -11.12 4.78 -7.08
N ARG A 114 -10.23 3.79 -7.11
CA ARG A 114 -10.22 2.67 -6.18
C ARG A 114 -9.09 2.80 -5.18
N ALA A 115 -9.32 2.34 -3.96
CA ALA A 115 -8.32 2.35 -2.91
C ALA A 115 -7.49 1.05 -2.90
N LEU A 116 -6.20 1.19 -2.60
CA LEU A 116 -5.27 0.13 -2.25
C LEU A 116 -4.83 0.33 -0.79
N PRO A 117 -5.61 -0.18 0.19
CA PRO A 117 -5.26 -0.03 1.59
C PRO A 117 -4.10 -0.92 2.00
N THR A 118 -3.16 -0.33 2.75
CA THR A 118 -1.98 -0.98 3.33
C THR A 118 -2.19 -1.17 4.83
N LEU A 119 -2.11 -2.42 5.30
CA LEU A 119 -2.37 -2.75 6.71
C LEU A 119 -1.17 -2.41 7.60
N TRP A 120 0.03 -2.92 7.26
CA TRP A 120 1.24 -2.78 8.08
C TRP A 120 2.38 -2.11 7.32
N THR A 121 3.27 -1.44 8.06
CA THR A 121 4.50 -0.86 7.51
C THR A 121 5.63 -0.85 8.54
N ASN A 122 6.83 -1.25 8.14
CA ASN A 122 8.03 -1.17 8.97
C ASN A 122 8.64 0.25 8.98
N GLY A 123 8.30 1.09 8.01
CA GLY A 123 8.77 2.48 7.96
C GLY A 123 8.10 3.35 9.02
N GLY A 124 8.85 4.30 9.58
CA GLY A 124 8.34 5.27 10.53
C GLY A 124 9.46 6.00 11.26
N LYS A 125 9.26 7.30 11.51
CA LYS A 125 10.21 8.16 12.24
C LYS A 125 9.71 8.53 13.63
N LEU A 126 8.38 8.62 13.84
CA LEU A 126 7.81 8.98 15.13
C LEU A 126 8.12 7.91 16.18
N LYS A 127 8.78 8.31 17.28
CA LYS A 127 9.26 7.40 18.33
C LYS A 127 8.18 6.98 19.32
N ASP A 128 7.21 7.86 19.57
CA ASP A 128 6.12 7.66 20.54
C ASP A 128 4.76 7.89 19.88
N PRO A 129 4.27 6.94 19.06
CA PRO A 129 2.98 7.04 18.41
C PRO A 129 1.85 7.01 19.45
N HIS A 130 0.93 7.99 19.40
CA HIS A 130 -0.21 8.09 20.30
C HIS A 130 -1.40 8.75 19.58
N LEU A 131 -2.59 8.54 20.12
CA LEU A 131 -3.81 9.22 19.68
C LEU A 131 -3.85 10.66 20.18
N GLY A 132 -4.67 11.50 19.54
CA GLY A 132 -4.79 12.91 19.85
C GLY A 132 -3.91 13.81 18.99
N PRO A 133 -3.49 14.99 19.49
CA PRO A 133 -2.71 15.94 18.70
C PRO A 133 -1.41 15.33 18.22
N GLN A 134 -1.16 15.39 16.92
CA GLN A 134 0.08 14.92 16.33
C GLN A 134 1.14 16.02 16.32
N PRO A 135 2.44 15.67 16.22
CA PRO A 135 3.50 16.66 16.20
C PRO A 135 3.39 17.54 14.95
N GLU A 136 3.86 18.79 15.08
CA GLU A 136 4.04 19.64 13.91
C GLU A 136 5.13 19.08 12.99
N PRO A 137 5.02 19.29 11.67
CA PRO A 137 6.06 18.90 10.72
C PRO A 137 7.39 19.54 11.06
N VAL A 138 8.47 18.76 11.06
CA VAL A 138 9.81 19.33 11.15
C VAL A 138 10.21 19.87 9.78
N LYS A 139 10.41 21.20 9.70
CA LYS A 139 10.80 21.87 8.47
C LYS A 139 12.06 21.24 7.86
N GLY A 140 12.02 21.00 6.55
CA GLY A 140 13.14 20.37 5.83
C GLY A 140 13.36 18.90 6.14
N VAL A 141 12.46 18.25 6.89
CA VAL A 141 12.54 16.81 7.13
C VAL A 141 11.43 16.09 6.41
N HIS A 142 11.83 15.28 5.42
CA HIS A 142 10.94 14.39 4.71
C HIS A 142 10.28 13.40 5.69
N ASN A 143 8.95 13.37 5.69
CA ASN A 143 8.17 12.38 6.42
C ASN A 143 8.48 12.32 7.92
N SER A 144 8.61 13.50 8.58
CA SER A 144 9.10 13.62 9.95
C SER A 144 8.21 12.94 11.01
N GLY A 145 6.90 12.90 10.77
CA GLY A 145 5.91 12.35 11.72
C GLY A 145 5.36 10.98 11.36
N TRP A 146 5.91 10.29 10.35
CA TRP A 146 5.39 9.00 9.90
C TRP A 146 5.48 7.92 10.97
N VAL A 147 4.44 7.11 11.07
CA VAL A 147 4.29 6.08 12.11
C VAL A 147 4.56 4.70 11.55
N MET A 148 5.42 3.93 12.23
CA MET A 148 5.50 2.49 12.02
C MET A 148 4.21 1.82 12.51
N ASN A 149 3.59 1.01 11.69
CA ASN A 149 2.34 0.33 12.00
C ASN A 149 2.47 -1.18 11.75
N PRO A 150 2.26 -2.04 12.78
CA PRO A 150 1.66 -1.77 14.08
C PRO A 150 2.65 -1.30 15.17
N GLY A 151 3.95 -1.24 14.93
CA GLY A 151 4.97 -0.93 15.91
C GLY A 151 5.88 -2.14 16.21
N ILE A 152 7.13 -1.86 16.58
CA ILE A 152 8.19 -2.88 16.77
C ILE A 152 7.80 -3.92 17.82
N GLU A 153 7.15 -3.48 18.90
CA GLU A 153 6.72 -4.33 20.02
C GLU A 153 5.65 -5.34 19.60
N TYR A 154 4.82 -5.01 18.61
CA TYR A 154 3.84 -5.94 18.02
C TYR A 154 4.50 -6.88 17.03
N VAL A 155 5.39 -6.38 16.17
CA VAL A 155 6.08 -7.22 15.18
C VAL A 155 6.88 -8.32 15.86
N ASN A 156 7.58 -7.98 16.95
CA ASN A 156 8.47 -8.90 17.66
C ASN A 156 7.77 -9.78 18.69
N ASP A 157 6.50 -9.51 19.07
CA ASP A 157 5.80 -10.22 20.15
C ASP A 157 4.49 -10.88 19.68
N PRO A 158 4.51 -12.18 19.35
CA PRO A 158 3.30 -12.91 18.97
C PRO A 158 2.17 -12.90 20.01
N ALA A 159 2.45 -12.63 21.28
CA ALA A 159 1.42 -12.57 22.32
C ALA A 159 0.45 -11.40 22.10
N LYS A 160 0.87 -10.34 21.39
CA LYS A 160 0.05 -9.18 21.05
C LYS A 160 -0.75 -9.35 19.74
N TRP A 161 -0.48 -10.38 18.95
CA TRP A 161 -1.13 -10.58 17.65
C TRP A 161 -2.65 -10.80 17.67
N PRO A 162 -3.30 -11.28 18.75
CA PRO A 162 -4.77 -11.32 18.80
C PRO A 162 -5.45 -9.97 18.54
N GLU A 163 -4.82 -8.85 18.92
CA GLU A 163 -5.32 -7.51 18.69
C GLU A 163 -5.18 -7.13 17.21
N LEU A 164 -4.01 -7.39 16.62
CA LEU A 164 -3.76 -7.20 15.20
C LEU A 164 -4.70 -8.03 14.33
N LYS A 165 -4.96 -9.28 14.73
CA LYS A 165 -5.92 -10.16 14.04
C LYS A 165 -7.33 -9.57 14.03
N LYS A 166 -7.75 -8.88 15.09
CA LYS A 166 -9.06 -8.19 15.14
C LYS A 166 -9.13 -7.13 14.06
N MET A 167 -8.10 -6.27 13.92
CA MET A 167 -8.05 -5.25 12.88
C MET A 167 -8.09 -5.87 11.48
N VAL A 168 -7.17 -6.79 11.17
CA VAL A 168 -7.11 -7.42 9.83
C VAL A 168 -8.46 -8.02 9.46
N LYS A 169 -9.05 -8.79 10.37
CA LYS A 169 -10.34 -9.46 10.09
C LYS A 169 -11.50 -8.47 10.09
N GLY A 170 -11.49 -7.46 10.93
CA GLY A 170 -12.54 -6.45 11.00
C GLY A 170 -12.61 -5.64 9.71
N VAL A 171 -11.48 -5.06 9.29
CA VAL A 171 -11.41 -4.23 8.09
C VAL A 171 -11.70 -5.05 6.83
N ILE A 172 -10.99 -6.17 6.64
CA ILE A 172 -11.18 -6.98 5.42
C ILE A 172 -12.60 -7.54 5.34
N LYS A 173 -13.20 -8.02 6.43
CA LYS A 173 -14.59 -8.51 6.39
C LYS A 173 -15.60 -7.44 6.06
N ALA A 174 -15.40 -6.20 6.53
CA ALA A 174 -16.28 -5.08 6.23
C ALA A 174 -16.32 -4.80 4.72
N PHE A 175 -15.18 -4.89 4.04
CA PHE A 175 -15.02 -4.48 2.63
C PHE A 175 -14.65 -5.62 1.67
N ARG A 176 -14.76 -6.89 2.08
CA ARG A 176 -14.31 -8.05 1.29
C ARG A 176 -14.96 -8.24 -0.08
N ASN A 177 -16.12 -7.65 -0.32
CA ASN A 177 -16.86 -7.69 -1.57
C ASN A 177 -17.11 -6.29 -2.13
N ASP A 178 -16.34 -5.31 -1.69
CA ASP A 178 -16.50 -3.91 -2.06
C ASP A 178 -15.54 -3.58 -3.23
N ASP A 179 -16.11 -3.25 -4.39
CA ASP A 179 -15.34 -2.96 -5.62
C ASP A 179 -14.59 -1.63 -5.57
N ARG A 180 -14.83 -0.78 -4.56
CA ARG A 180 -14.07 0.43 -4.29
C ARG A 180 -12.66 0.10 -3.74
N VAL A 181 -12.47 -1.10 -3.20
CA VAL A 181 -11.15 -1.63 -2.82
C VAL A 181 -10.57 -2.44 -3.96
N LEU A 182 -9.45 -1.98 -4.51
CA LEU A 182 -8.78 -2.61 -5.65
C LEU A 182 -8.09 -3.92 -5.24
N LEU A 183 -7.19 -3.82 -4.28
CA LEU A 183 -6.43 -4.95 -3.71
C LEU A 183 -5.94 -4.59 -2.30
N TRP A 184 -5.57 -5.59 -1.50
CA TRP A 184 -5.08 -5.40 -0.14
C TRP A 184 -3.57 -5.55 -0.08
N CYS A 185 -2.86 -4.50 0.34
CA CYS A 185 -1.46 -4.59 0.73
C CYS A 185 -1.37 -5.03 2.19
N ILE A 186 -0.88 -6.23 2.43
CA ILE A 186 -0.84 -6.82 3.78
C ILE A 186 0.30 -6.23 4.60
N TYR A 187 1.45 -5.98 3.97
CA TYR A 187 2.63 -5.48 4.66
C TYR A 187 3.46 -4.60 3.72
N ASN A 188 3.69 -3.35 4.07
CA ASN A 188 4.57 -2.46 3.34
C ASN A 188 6.02 -2.69 3.78
N GLU A 189 6.92 -2.81 2.80
CA GLU A 189 8.37 -2.90 3.02
C GLU A 189 8.79 -3.89 4.11
N PRO A 190 8.38 -5.16 3.99
CA PRO A 190 8.71 -6.15 5.02
C PRO A 190 10.21 -6.38 5.18
N GLU A 191 11.01 -6.07 4.14
CA GLU A 191 12.47 -6.17 4.17
C GLU A 191 13.14 -4.97 4.89
N ASN A 192 12.38 -3.90 5.21
CA ASN A 192 12.86 -2.77 6.01
C ASN A 192 12.85 -3.16 7.50
N LEU A 193 13.90 -3.82 7.96
CA LEU A 193 14.00 -4.37 9.32
C LEU A 193 14.38 -3.33 10.37
N LYS A 194 14.17 -2.05 10.10
CA LYS A 194 14.36 -0.95 11.05
C LYS A 194 15.71 -1.01 11.78
N HIS A 195 16.79 -1.03 11.01
CA HIS A 195 18.17 -1.10 11.54
C HIS A 195 18.43 -2.27 12.50
N GLY A 196 17.78 -3.41 12.26
CA GLY A 196 17.92 -4.62 13.07
C GLY A 196 17.05 -4.67 14.35
N ALA A 197 16.22 -3.66 14.59
CA ALA A 197 15.23 -3.70 15.68
C ALA A 197 14.13 -4.76 15.44
N ILE A 198 13.84 -5.05 14.16
CA ILE A 198 12.98 -6.15 13.72
C ILE A 198 13.88 -7.30 13.25
N LYS A 199 13.73 -8.48 13.84
CA LYS A 199 14.49 -9.68 13.45
C LYS A 199 14.03 -10.26 12.13
N SER A 200 12.73 -10.30 11.91
CA SER A 200 12.05 -10.70 10.67
C SER A 200 10.58 -10.30 10.72
N SER A 201 10.06 -9.83 9.60
CA SER A 201 8.62 -9.56 9.42
C SER A 201 7.84 -10.80 8.95
N VAL A 202 8.50 -11.86 8.49
CA VAL A 202 7.85 -13.07 7.95
C VAL A 202 6.83 -13.68 8.89
N PRO A 203 7.09 -13.84 10.20
CA PRO A 203 6.10 -14.48 11.08
C PRO A 203 4.77 -13.69 11.15
N LEU A 204 4.83 -12.37 11.32
CA LEU A 204 3.63 -11.52 11.34
C LEU A 204 2.98 -11.42 9.97
N MET A 205 3.77 -11.28 8.90
CA MET A 205 3.28 -11.31 7.51
C MET A 205 2.48 -12.57 7.23
N LYS A 206 3.05 -13.75 7.53
CA LYS A 206 2.38 -15.05 7.36
C LYS A 206 1.05 -15.08 8.10
N ALA A 207 1.05 -14.73 9.38
CA ALA A 207 -0.17 -14.68 10.17
C ALA A 207 -1.22 -13.73 9.57
N SER A 208 -0.79 -12.55 9.10
CA SER A 208 -1.68 -11.54 8.51
C SER A 208 -2.26 -11.98 7.17
N PHE A 209 -1.47 -12.64 6.31
CA PHE A 209 -1.98 -13.26 5.08
C PHE A 209 -3.01 -14.36 5.40
N ASP A 210 -2.75 -15.22 6.38
CA ASP A 210 -3.68 -16.26 6.82
C ASP A 210 -5.00 -15.64 7.33
N TRP A 211 -4.94 -14.61 8.17
CA TRP A 211 -6.12 -13.91 8.69
C TRP A 211 -6.93 -13.21 7.59
N ALA A 212 -6.23 -12.60 6.62
CA ALA A 212 -6.86 -11.96 5.46
C ALA A 212 -7.58 -12.99 4.59
N ARG A 213 -6.92 -14.12 4.28
CA ARG A 213 -7.51 -15.20 3.49
C ARG A 213 -8.68 -15.88 4.19
N GLU A 214 -8.66 -16.02 5.53
CA GLU A 214 -9.81 -16.49 6.31
C GLU A 214 -11.07 -15.61 6.08
N CYS A 215 -10.90 -14.33 5.73
CA CYS A 215 -12.02 -13.42 5.43
C CYS A 215 -12.59 -13.61 4.03
N ARG A 216 -11.89 -14.33 3.12
CA ARG A 216 -12.30 -14.59 1.73
C ARG A 216 -12.58 -13.31 0.95
N PRO A 217 -11.65 -12.36 0.86
CA PRO A 217 -11.86 -11.16 0.06
C PRO A 217 -11.99 -11.51 -1.42
N ALA A 218 -12.85 -10.78 -2.11
CA ALA A 218 -12.95 -10.83 -3.57
C ALA A 218 -11.74 -10.14 -4.25
N GLN A 219 -11.05 -9.30 -3.50
CA GLN A 219 -9.85 -8.60 -3.93
C GLN A 219 -8.59 -9.47 -3.71
N PRO A 220 -7.54 -9.30 -4.55
CA PRO A 220 -6.27 -9.98 -4.36
C PRO A 220 -5.47 -9.41 -3.18
N LEU A 221 -4.54 -10.21 -2.68
CA LEU A 221 -3.60 -9.82 -1.62
C LEU A 221 -2.21 -9.63 -2.21
N THR A 222 -1.47 -8.64 -1.69
CA THR A 222 -0.08 -8.36 -2.05
C THR A 222 0.73 -7.88 -0.85
N SER A 223 2.06 -7.86 -1.03
CA SER A 223 3.02 -7.15 -0.20
C SER A 223 4.20 -6.77 -1.10
N PRO A 224 4.71 -5.53 -1.07
CA PRO A 224 5.74 -5.10 -2.00
C PRO A 224 7.12 -5.64 -1.64
N LEU A 225 7.90 -5.91 -2.68
CA LEU A 225 9.33 -6.19 -2.61
C LEU A 225 10.11 -4.87 -2.61
N MET A 226 11.08 -4.74 -1.74
CA MET A 226 12.09 -3.69 -1.83
C MET A 226 13.25 -4.18 -2.70
N LEU A 227 13.06 -4.19 -4.01
CA LEU A 227 14.11 -4.61 -4.93
C LEU A 227 15.09 -3.46 -5.14
N MET A 228 16.33 -3.64 -4.69
CA MET A 228 17.42 -2.68 -4.89
C MET A 228 18.50 -3.34 -5.76
N PRO A 229 18.83 -2.77 -6.93
CA PRO A 229 19.88 -3.32 -7.79
C PRO A 229 21.19 -3.51 -7.04
N GLY A 230 21.75 -4.73 -7.11
CA GLY A 230 23.00 -5.05 -6.43
C GLY A 230 22.94 -5.16 -4.92
N SER A 231 21.78 -4.97 -4.28
CA SER A 231 21.61 -5.15 -2.84
C SER A 231 21.24 -6.59 -2.48
N LYS A 232 21.32 -6.91 -1.18
CA LYS A 232 20.86 -8.19 -0.63
C LYS A 232 19.37 -8.20 -0.34
N SER A 233 18.63 -7.11 -0.54
CA SER A 233 17.21 -7.00 -0.15
C SER A 233 16.37 -8.09 -0.79
N GLY A 234 16.37 -8.26 -2.09
CA GLY A 234 15.60 -9.30 -2.75
C GLY A 234 16.00 -10.76 -2.43
N SER A 235 17.01 -11.00 -1.60
CA SER A 235 17.44 -12.32 -1.14
C SER A 235 17.02 -12.64 0.32
N LEU A 236 16.37 -11.69 1.01
CA LEU A 236 15.88 -11.93 2.36
C LEU A 236 14.68 -12.89 2.39
N PRO A 237 14.44 -13.60 3.51
CA PRO A 237 13.29 -14.49 3.66
C PRO A 237 11.95 -13.80 3.39
N GLU A 238 11.85 -12.50 3.67
CA GLU A 238 10.72 -11.64 3.42
C GLU A 238 10.36 -11.61 1.92
N ALA A 239 11.36 -11.43 1.05
CA ALA A 239 11.16 -11.41 -0.40
C ALA A 239 10.66 -12.76 -0.94
N SER A 240 11.25 -13.86 -0.49
CA SER A 240 10.79 -15.21 -0.86
C SER A 240 9.34 -15.44 -0.45
N PHE A 241 8.98 -15.07 0.78
CA PHE A 241 7.62 -15.19 1.27
C PHE A 241 6.63 -14.38 0.44
N VAL A 242 6.95 -13.13 0.13
CA VAL A 242 6.12 -12.23 -0.70
C VAL A 242 5.87 -12.84 -2.08
N LEU A 243 6.94 -13.29 -2.76
CA LEU A 243 6.83 -13.90 -4.09
C LEU A 243 6.00 -15.19 -4.10
N GLU A 244 6.02 -15.97 -3.02
CA GLU A 244 5.28 -17.22 -2.90
C GLU A 244 3.81 -17.01 -2.51
N ASN A 245 3.46 -15.91 -1.83
CA ASN A 245 2.15 -15.75 -1.21
C ASN A 245 1.28 -14.62 -1.79
N SER A 246 1.86 -13.64 -2.49
CA SER A 246 1.08 -12.56 -3.12
C SER A 246 0.30 -13.04 -4.34
N ASP A 247 -0.96 -12.62 -4.48
CA ASP A 247 -1.79 -12.91 -5.66
C ASP A 247 -1.33 -12.09 -6.86
N VAL A 248 -1.04 -10.81 -6.61
CA VAL A 248 -0.43 -9.83 -7.52
C VAL A 248 0.94 -9.49 -6.96
N ILE A 249 1.99 -9.50 -7.78
CA ILE A 249 3.32 -9.11 -7.34
C ILE A 249 3.37 -7.59 -7.28
N SER A 250 3.72 -7.04 -6.12
CA SER A 250 4.03 -5.62 -6.00
C SER A 250 5.48 -5.40 -5.61
N PHE A 251 6.02 -4.24 -5.98
CA PHE A 251 7.41 -3.86 -5.69
C PHE A 251 7.56 -2.35 -5.63
N HIS A 252 8.67 -1.88 -5.06
CA HIS A 252 9.08 -0.47 -5.06
C HIS A 252 10.30 -0.28 -5.96
N CYS A 253 10.33 0.82 -6.71
CA CYS A 253 11.43 1.14 -7.60
C CYS A 253 11.64 2.64 -7.72
N TYR A 254 12.58 3.17 -6.97
CA TYR A 254 12.99 4.59 -7.02
C TYR A 254 14.24 4.83 -7.88
N TYR A 255 14.49 3.96 -8.85
CA TYR A 255 15.66 4.00 -9.72
C TYR A 255 15.28 4.48 -11.13
N GLY A 256 16.28 4.75 -11.94
CA GLY A 256 16.11 5.18 -13.32
C GLY A 256 15.51 4.12 -14.24
N PRO A 257 15.35 4.46 -15.52
CA PRO A 257 14.65 3.62 -16.49
C PRO A 257 15.30 2.25 -16.68
N GLU A 258 16.62 2.17 -16.70
CA GLU A 258 17.35 0.91 -16.92
C GLU A 258 17.10 -0.09 -15.77
N GLU A 259 17.20 0.37 -14.52
CA GLU A 259 16.96 -0.46 -13.34
C GLU A 259 15.48 -0.83 -13.24
N THR A 260 14.58 0.08 -13.59
CA THR A 260 13.14 -0.19 -13.61
C THR A 260 12.82 -1.33 -14.57
N GLU A 261 13.32 -1.26 -15.82
CA GLU A 261 13.14 -2.33 -16.81
C GLU A 261 13.79 -3.64 -16.36
N TYR A 262 15.01 -3.56 -15.77
CA TYR A 262 15.70 -4.73 -15.23
C TYR A 262 14.87 -5.44 -14.15
N MET A 263 14.30 -4.68 -13.19
CA MET A 263 13.47 -5.27 -12.13
C MET A 263 12.21 -5.93 -12.67
N ILE A 264 11.51 -5.27 -13.59
CA ILE A 264 10.33 -5.83 -14.24
C ILE A 264 10.69 -7.15 -14.93
N THR A 265 11.77 -7.17 -15.72
CA THR A 265 12.18 -8.38 -16.44
C THR A 265 12.56 -9.54 -15.52
N LYS A 266 13.07 -9.26 -14.32
CA LYS A 266 13.33 -10.29 -13.29
C LYS A 266 12.06 -10.89 -12.69
N LEU A 267 10.97 -10.13 -12.68
CA LEU A 267 9.68 -10.58 -12.12
C LEU A 267 8.77 -11.25 -13.17
N LEU A 268 8.95 -10.99 -14.46
CA LEU A 268 8.16 -11.60 -15.55
C LEU A 268 8.05 -13.14 -15.46
N PRO A 269 9.13 -13.90 -15.11
CA PRO A 269 9.05 -15.37 -15.05
C PRO A 269 8.04 -15.92 -14.03
N TYR A 270 7.61 -15.12 -13.07
CA TYR A 270 6.56 -15.54 -12.11
C TYR A 270 5.17 -15.63 -12.76
N GLY A 271 4.96 -15.06 -13.95
CA GLY A 271 3.72 -15.18 -14.74
C GLY A 271 2.49 -14.57 -14.06
N ARG A 272 2.68 -13.57 -13.20
CA ARG A 272 1.61 -12.88 -12.45
C ARG A 272 1.55 -11.41 -12.82
N PRO A 273 0.38 -10.76 -12.68
CA PRO A 273 0.30 -9.32 -12.83
C PRO A 273 1.18 -8.62 -11.81
N MET A 274 1.70 -7.46 -12.19
CA MET A 274 2.62 -6.67 -11.39
C MET A 274 2.10 -5.25 -11.17
N VAL A 275 2.40 -4.68 -9.98
CA VAL A 275 2.15 -3.28 -9.66
C VAL A 275 3.39 -2.73 -8.96
N CYS A 276 4.01 -1.70 -9.51
CA CYS A 276 4.97 -0.88 -8.77
C CYS A 276 4.17 0.04 -7.85
N THR A 277 4.24 -0.21 -6.56
CA THR A 277 3.42 0.50 -5.56
C THR A 277 4.11 1.70 -4.94
N GLU A 278 5.37 1.93 -5.29
CA GLU A 278 6.09 3.17 -5.01
C GLU A 278 7.17 3.38 -6.06
N TYR A 279 7.13 4.50 -6.76
CA TYR A 279 8.16 4.99 -7.66
C TYR A 279 8.12 6.52 -7.72
N MET A 280 8.90 7.10 -8.56
CA MET A 280 9.07 8.51 -8.81
C MET A 280 9.85 9.21 -7.69
N ARG A 281 11.05 9.57 -8.03
CA ARG A 281 12.01 10.29 -7.20
C ARG A 281 12.83 11.21 -8.09
N ARG A 282 12.42 12.45 -8.23
CA ARG A 282 13.17 13.41 -9.05
C ARG A 282 14.55 13.68 -8.45
N PRO A 283 15.58 13.86 -9.27
CA PRO A 283 15.59 13.80 -10.73
C PRO A 283 15.94 12.41 -11.29
N ILE A 284 15.94 11.33 -10.49
CA ILE A 284 16.48 10.01 -10.85
C ILE A 284 15.40 9.13 -11.50
N SER A 285 14.19 9.15 -10.97
CA SER A 285 13.04 8.40 -11.48
C SER A 285 11.91 9.38 -11.72
N THR A 286 11.67 9.75 -12.97
CA THR A 286 10.65 10.72 -13.38
C THR A 286 9.48 10.05 -14.07
N PHE A 287 8.38 10.76 -14.25
CA PHE A 287 7.22 10.25 -14.97
C PHE A 287 7.58 9.97 -16.44
N GLU A 288 8.29 10.91 -17.09
CA GLU A 288 8.65 10.82 -18.50
C GLU A 288 9.53 9.61 -18.81
N GLU A 289 10.42 9.25 -17.90
CA GLU A 289 11.38 8.17 -18.13
C GLU A 289 10.83 6.80 -17.73
N THR A 290 10.06 6.71 -16.64
CA THR A 290 9.68 5.41 -16.05
C THR A 290 8.25 4.99 -16.38
N LEU A 291 7.29 5.92 -16.48
CA LEU A 291 5.89 5.59 -16.74
C LEU A 291 5.67 4.86 -18.08
N PRO A 292 6.37 5.23 -19.19
CA PRO A 292 6.31 4.47 -20.45
C PRO A 292 6.78 3.01 -20.31
N ILE A 293 7.73 2.75 -19.42
CA ILE A 293 8.24 1.39 -19.19
C ILE A 293 7.15 0.56 -18.48
N TYR A 294 6.53 1.10 -17.43
CA TYR A 294 5.43 0.41 -16.76
C TYR A 294 4.29 0.10 -17.75
N LYS A 295 3.90 1.06 -18.59
CA LYS A 295 2.89 0.87 -19.63
C LYS A 295 3.27 -0.20 -20.63
N LYS A 296 4.49 -0.17 -21.16
CA LYS A 296 5.05 -1.16 -22.10
C LYS A 296 4.90 -2.60 -21.60
N TYR A 297 5.11 -2.82 -20.32
CA TYR A 297 5.05 -4.15 -19.70
C TYR A 297 3.71 -4.47 -19.06
N GLY A 298 2.72 -3.58 -19.12
CA GLY A 298 1.42 -3.75 -18.46
C GLY A 298 1.53 -3.82 -16.93
N VAL A 299 2.53 -3.16 -16.36
CA VAL A 299 2.76 -3.05 -14.91
C VAL A 299 1.98 -1.87 -14.38
N GLY A 300 1.21 -2.06 -13.32
CA GLY A 300 0.58 -0.93 -12.61
C GLY A 300 1.64 0.01 -12.02
N ALA A 301 1.37 1.32 -12.00
CA ALA A 301 2.32 2.34 -11.57
C ALA A 301 1.68 3.31 -10.57
N ILE A 302 2.12 3.28 -9.32
CA ILE A 302 1.66 4.13 -8.22
C ILE A 302 2.86 4.94 -7.73
N ASN A 303 2.89 6.24 -8.05
CA ASN A 303 3.95 7.12 -7.58
C ASN A 303 3.76 7.48 -6.10
N PHE A 304 4.85 7.79 -5.42
CA PHE A 304 4.81 8.26 -4.04
C PHE A 304 4.50 9.77 -4.01
N GLY A 305 3.50 10.18 -3.18
CA GLY A 305 3.11 11.58 -3.01
C GLY A 305 2.12 12.11 -4.06
N LEU A 306 1.34 13.09 -3.64
CA LEU A 306 0.37 13.83 -4.47
C LEU A 306 0.46 15.32 -4.22
N THR A 307 0.11 15.77 -3.00
CA THR A 307 0.03 17.18 -2.61
C THR A 307 1.05 17.47 -1.50
N ALA A 308 1.88 18.48 -1.71
CA ALA A 308 2.86 18.92 -0.72
C ALA A 308 2.15 19.42 0.55
N GLY A 309 2.15 18.60 1.60
CA GLY A 309 1.48 18.84 2.86
C GLY A 309 2.38 18.60 4.06
N LYS A 310 1.77 18.28 5.21
CA LYS A 310 2.49 18.04 6.46
C LYS A 310 3.57 16.95 6.40
N CYS A 311 3.48 16.02 5.45
CA CYS A 311 4.48 14.96 5.29
C CYS A 311 5.79 15.42 4.64
N ASN A 312 5.85 16.61 4.03
CA ASN A 312 7.03 17.12 3.35
C ASN A 312 7.61 16.17 2.29
N PHE A 313 6.76 15.49 1.51
CA PHE A 313 7.21 14.56 0.46
C PHE A 313 7.87 15.26 -0.72
N ASN A 314 7.71 16.58 -0.83
CA ASN A 314 8.44 17.42 -1.79
C ASN A 314 9.94 17.57 -1.44
N PHE A 315 10.35 17.35 -0.17
CA PHE A 315 11.77 17.33 0.22
C PHE A 315 12.42 15.99 -0.07
N PRO A 316 13.73 15.97 -0.45
CA PRO A 316 14.50 14.74 -0.57
C PRO A 316 14.64 14.00 0.78
N TRP A 317 14.94 12.70 0.72
CA TRP A 317 15.31 11.95 1.91
C TRP A 317 16.51 12.62 2.62
N ASN A 318 16.44 12.63 3.94
CA ASN A 318 17.48 13.26 4.75
C ASN A 318 18.61 12.28 5.07
N ASP A 319 19.82 12.78 5.14
CA ASP A 319 20.90 12.08 5.80
C ASP A 319 20.62 11.99 7.31
N LEU A 320 21.24 11.04 7.99
CA LEU A 320 21.11 10.83 9.43
C LEU A 320 22.38 11.33 10.13
N ASP A 321 22.19 11.92 11.31
CA ASP A 321 23.29 12.26 12.21
C ASP A 321 23.82 11.01 12.97
N GLU A 322 24.79 11.20 13.86
CA GLU A 322 25.39 10.14 14.67
C GLU A 322 24.41 9.43 15.64
N ASN A 323 23.27 10.05 15.91
CA ASN A 323 22.20 9.51 16.76
C ASN A 323 21.10 8.82 15.93
N GLY A 324 21.21 8.85 14.60
CA GLY A 324 20.20 8.33 13.67
C GLY A 324 19.00 9.26 13.48
N GLU A 325 19.13 10.55 13.81
CA GLU A 325 18.11 11.56 13.56
C GLU A 325 18.30 12.19 12.19
N SER A 326 17.18 12.57 11.54
CA SER A 326 17.23 13.23 10.24
C SER A 326 17.87 14.62 10.34
N ILE A 327 18.85 14.89 9.48
CA ILE A 327 19.45 16.22 9.33
C ILE A 327 18.53 17.04 8.44
N PRO A 328 17.89 18.13 8.94
CA PRO A 328 16.97 18.93 8.15
C PRO A 328 17.66 19.65 6.98
N TRP A 329 16.95 19.76 5.85
CA TRP A 329 17.36 20.67 4.78
C TRP A 329 17.13 22.12 5.21
N GLU A 330 18.09 23.00 4.91
CA GLU A 330 18.08 24.40 5.39
C GLU A 330 17.28 25.38 4.49
N TYR A 331 16.73 24.91 3.35
CA TYR A 331 15.93 25.74 2.45
C TYR A 331 14.42 25.63 2.76
N ASP A 332 13.66 26.62 2.33
CA ASP A 332 12.21 26.67 2.53
C ASP A 332 11.45 25.71 1.60
N GLU A 333 11.91 25.58 0.37
CA GLU A 333 11.37 24.71 -0.66
C GLU A 333 12.53 24.18 -1.52
N PRO A 334 12.54 22.88 -1.89
CA PRO A 334 13.55 22.36 -2.81
C PRO A 334 13.42 22.97 -4.20
N GLU A 335 14.54 23.25 -4.87
CA GLU A 335 14.54 23.65 -6.27
C GLU A 335 13.92 22.55 -7.16
N VAL A 336 14.24 21.28 -6.86
CA VAL A 336 13.64 20.11 -7.49
C VAL A 336 12.85 19.36 -6.43
N TRP A 337 11.52 19.30 -6.61
CA TRP A 337 10.65 18.55 -5.73
C TRP A 337 10.87 17.05 -5.88
N PHE A 338 10.86 16.36 -4.74
CA PHE A 338 11.24 14.95 -4.71
C PHE A 338 10.12 14.02 -5.20
N HIS A 339 8.92 14.11 -4.62
CA HIS A 339 7.79 13.23 -4.93
C HIS A 339 6.51 13.96 -5.34
N ASP A 340 6.09 14.97 -4.58
CA ASP A 340 4.77 15.58 -4.73
C ASP A 340 4.56 16.21 -6.12
N ILE A 341 3.29 16.23 -6.55
CA ILE A 341 2.85 16.71 -7.86
C ILE A 341 2.23 18.09 -7.76
N PHE A 342 1.46 18.34 -6.70
CA PHE A 342 0.69 19.56 -6.52
C PHE A 342 1.08 20.32 -5.25
N ARG A 343 0.92 21.64 -5.30
CA ARG A 343 0.94 22.53 -4.13
C ARG A 343 -0.37 22.42 -3.36
N LEU A 344 -0.42 22.95 -2.13
CA LEU A 344 -1.62 22.95 -1.27
C LEU A 344 -2.85 23.61 -1.91
N ASP A 345 -2.63 24.60 -2.80
CA ASP A 345 -3.69 25.28 -3.53
C ASP A 345 -4.15 24.55 -4.79
N GLY A 346 -3.57 23.38 -5.08
CA GLY A 346 -3.87 22.55 -6.24
C GLY A 346 -3.12 22.94 -7.51
N THR A 347 -2.22 23.94 -7.46
CA THR A 347 -1.37 24.26 -8.60
C THR A 347 -0.28 23.21 -8.75
N PRO A 348 0.05 22.76 -9.98
CA PRO A 348 1.09 21.76 -10.19
C PRO A 348 2.48 22.31 -9.87
N TYR A 349 3.38 21.42 -9.47
CA TYR A 349 4.79 21.72 -9.40
C TYR A 349 5.37 21.96 -10.79
N CYS A 350 5.00 21.13 -11.78
CA CYS A 350 5.46 21.19 -13.16
C CYS A 350 4.29 20.91 -14.11
N GLU A 351 3.91 21.89 -14.93
CA GLU A 351 2.80 21.77 -15.90
C GLU A 351 3.10 20.73 -16.99
N GLU A 352 4.36 20.64 -17.43
CA GLU A 352 4.78 19.69 -18.46
C GLU A 352 4.62 18.24 -17.99
N GLU A 353 4.88 17.95 -16.71
CA GLU A 353 4.62 16.63 -16.13
C GLU A 353 3.13 16.29 -16.13
N ILE A 354 2.26 17.25 -15.79
CA ILE A 354 0.81 17.06 -15.81
C ILE A 354 0.33 16.70 -17.21
N GLU A 355 0.79 17.46 -18.22
CA GLU A 355 0.44 17.20 -19.62
C GLU A 355 0.94 15.82 -20.07
N PHE A 356 2.17 15.45 -19.70
CA PHE A 356 2.75 14.15 -20.01
C PHE A 356 1.92 13.01 -19.41
N ILE A 357 1.62 13.09 -18.09
CA ILE A 357 0.82 12.07 -17.39
C ILE A 357 -0.55 11.89 -18.06
N LYS A 358 -1.26 13.00 -18.32
CA LYS A 358 -2.57 12.96 -18.97
C LYS A 358 -2.54 12.35 -20.37
N ASN A 359 -1.49 12.62 -21.12
CA ASN A 359 -1.33 12.11 -22.48
C ASN A 359 -1.05 10.61 -22.48
N ILE A 360 -0.07 10.16 -21.69
CA ILE A 360 0.31 8.74 -21.66
C ILE A 360 -0.82 7.84 -21.13
N ILE A 361 -1.68 8.34 -20.25
CA ILE A 361 -2.83 7.57 -19.74
C ILE A 361 -3.93 7.42 -20.80
N LYS A 362 -4.15 8.46 -21.64
CA LYS A 362 -5.18 8.44 -22.68
C LYS A 362 -4.84 7.57 -23.89
N GLU A 363 -3.57 7.38 -24.20
CA GLU A 363 -3.09 6.48 -25.25
C GLU A 363 -3.39 5.02 -24.95
#